data_133da6600142e9c6144478c8b0c3ebf6
#
_entry.id   133da6600142e9c6144478c8b0c3ebf6
#
_cell.length_a   1.000
_cell.length_b   1.000
_cell.length_c   1.000
_cell.angle_alpha   90.00
_cell.angle_beta   90.00
_cell.angle_gamma   90.00
#
_symmetry.space_group_name_H-M   'P 1'
#
loop_
_entity.id
_entity.type
_entity.pdbx_description
1 polymer ?
#
loop_
_entity_poly.entity_id
_entity_poly.type
_entity_poly.pdbx_seq_one_letter_code
_entity_poly.pdbx_strand_id
1 'polypeptide(L)'
;MSYSDFTRSQIEECVAKSYAAFSTYSQSTLATRNQLLHAIANELEKQRSALVAAAALETNLPEVRLNNELNRTIFQLESYGDACERGYWLEASIDQDASAQPVKPVIKKHMIPMGPVVVYGSSNFPFAYSTAGGDTASALAAGCTVIVKAHPAHPKTSSIAASCIEKAIATCQLQSGIFAHVYGASFQVGEWLVKHPLISAVAFTGSYTGGKQLFDWAAQRAIPVPVFAEMGSVNPVFLLSEKLEQEPTLIAAQLSASYTLGVGQFCTKPGLLIAMECEALNLFCDEMIKLTKQIQPSQLLHAGIEHLYRTKSEQLIAQKGVELIAQSEQQAGVGEGKPLLTRVTASDWLENKLLHQENFGPYTQIIVCKNYAELLLVAQALEGQLTCTLMATVSEAKASQELIRLLEQRCGRLIFNGVPTGVEVCKSMHHGGPFPATTDSRFGAVGADAIKRFIRPLAYQNWPEELLPDYLQDNSLTSIPRYRNGVIE
;
A
#
# COMPACT_ATOMS: atom_id res chain seq x y z
N MET A 1 15.48 9.93 -24.02
CA MET A 1 14.52 8.94 -24.58
C MET A 1 13.14 9.56 -24.49
N SER A 2 12.32 9.41 -25.51
CA SER A 2 10.91 9.82 -25.45
C SER A 2 10.10 8.70 -24.78
N TYR A 3 9.43 8.99 -23.67
CA TYR A 3 8.55 8.07 -22.95
C TYR A 3 7.11 8.20 -23.47
N SER A 4 6.92 7.90 -24.77
CA SER A 4 5.61 7.95 -25.40
C SER A 4 4.70 6.83 -24.95
N ASP A 5 3.40 7.05 -25.03
CA ASP A 5 2.41 6.01 -24.77
C ASP A 5 2.60 4.81 -25.70
N PHE A 6 2.52 3.61 -25.13
CA PHE A 6 2.49 2.38 -25.92
C PHE A 6 1.22 2.32 -26.75
N THR A 7 1.37 1.87 -27.99
CA THR A 7 0.25 1.59 -28.87
C THR A 7 -0.48 0.32 -28.43
N ARG A 8 -1.72 0.16 -28.86
CA ARG A 8 -2.49 -1.04 -28.57
C ARG A 8 -1.77 -2.32 -29.02
N SER A 9 -1.13 -2.32 -30.18
CA SER A 9 -0.37 -3.45 -30.69
C SER A 9 0.81 -3.81 -29.77
N GLN A 10 1.52 -2.83 -29.24
CA GLN A 10 2.61 -3.06 -28.28
C GLN A 10 2.09 -3.65 -26.95
N ILE A 11 0.92 -3.21 -26.49
CA ILE A 11 0.27 -3.78 -25.31
C ILE A 11 -0.11 -5.25 -25.55
N GLU A 12 -0.75 -5.55 -26.69
CA GLU A 12 -1.12 -6.92 -27.07
C GLU A 12 0.12 -7.85 -27.11
N GLU A 13 1.23 -7.38 -27.70
CA GLU A 13 2.48 -8.13 -27.75
C GLU A 13 3.08 -8.38 -26.36
N CYS A 14 3.13 -7.33 -25.50
CA CYS A 14 3.62 -7.45 -24.12
C CYS A 14 2.81 -8.47 -23.32
N VAL A 15 1.48 -8.39 -23.38
CA VAL A 15 0.61 -9.29 -22.64
C VAL A 15 0.70 -10.72 -23.16
N ALA A 16 0.75 -10.91 -24.48
CA ALA A 16 0.91 -12.24 -25.07
C ALA A 16 2.24 -12.91 -24.64
N LYS A 17 3.35 -12.17 -24.63
CA LYS A 17 4.65 -12.66 -24.14
C LYS A 17 4.60 -13.00 -22.65
N SER A 18 3.97 -12.16 -21.84
CA SER A 18 3.81 -12.40 -20.40
C SER A 18 2.96 -13.64 -20.12
N TYR A 19 1.87 -13.82 -20.85
CA TYR A 19 1.02 -14.99 -20.74
C TYR A 19 1.75 -16.29 -21.16
N ALA A 20 2.52 -16.27 -22.25
CA ALA A 20 3.33 -17.40 -22.68
C ALA A 20 4.39 -17.77 -21.63
N ALA A 21 5.08 -16.77 -21.03
CA ALA A 21 6.08 -17.00 -20.00
C ALA A 21 5.48 -17.54 -18.69
N PHE A 22 4.23 -17.20 -18.39
CA PHE A 22 3.55 -17.69 -17.20
C PHE A 22 3.48 -19.21 -17.14
N SER A 23 3.23 -19.89 -18.25
CA SER A 23 3.13 -21.35 -18.30
C SER A 23 4.37 -22.07 -17.75
N THR A 24 5.56 -21.50 -17.96
CA THR A 24 6.84 -22.03 -17.46
C THR A 24 7.17 -21.48 -16.07
N TYR A 25 7.02 -20.16 -15.86
CA TYR A 25 7.40 -19.54 -14.60
C TYR A 25 6.52 -19.99 -13.41
N SER A 26 5.24 -20.23 -13.63
CA SER A 26 4.33 -20.75 -12.60
C SER A 26 4.75 -22.13 -12.06
N GLN A 27 5.52 -22.90 -12.84
CA GLN A 27 6.03 -24.21 -12.48
C GLN A 27 7.46 -24.15 -11.89
N SER A 28 8.07 -22.95 -11.80
CA SER A 28 9.40 -22.79 -11.22
C SER A 28 9.41 -23.17 -9.74
N THR A 29 10.54 -23.67 -9.26
CA THR A 29 10.71 -24.00 -7.83
C THR A 29 10.66 -22.73 -6.98
N LEU A 30 10.34 -22.89 -5.70
CA LEU A 30 10.36 -21.77 -4.74
C LEU A 30 11.76 -21.17 -4.61
N ALA A 31 12.80 -22.02 -4.62
CA ALA A 31 14.20 -21.60 -4.61
C ALA A 31 14.56 -20.75 -5.84
N THR A 32 14.07 -21.12 -7.04
CA THR A 32 14.27 -20.32 -8.27
C THR A 32 13.66 -18.93 -8.15
N ARG A 33 12.46 -18.82 -7.57
CA ARG A 33 11.80 -17.51 -7.35
C ARG A 33 12.53 -16.70 -6.29
N ASN A 34 12.99 -17.34 -5.21
CA ASN A 34 13.83 -16.68 -4.20
C ASN A 34 15.11 -16.13 -4.84
N GLN A 35 15.84 -16.96 -5.61
CA GLN A 35 17.04 -16.54 -6.31
C GLN A 35 16.80 -15.34 -7.25
N LEU A 36 15.69 -15.32 -7.97
CA LEU A 36 15.34 -14.18 -8.84
C LEU A 36 15.17 -12.88 -8.03
N LEU A 37 14.44 -12.92 -6.90
CA LEU A 37 14.20 -11.74 -6.09
C LEU A 37 15.48 -11.19 -5.45
N HIS A 38 16.36 -12.05 -4.96
CA HIS A 38 17.70 -11.67 -4.51
C HIS A 38 18.57 -11.12 -5.65
N ALA A 39 18.48 -11.68 -6.85
CA ALA A 39 19.20 -11.15 -8.02
C ALA A 39 18.70 -9.75 -8.41
N ILE A 40 17.38 -9.49 -8.33
CA ILE A 40 16.80 -8.14 -8.56
C ILE A 40 17.33 -7.17 -7.52
N ALA A 41 17.32 -7.53 -6.23
CA ALA A 41 17.86 -6.74 -5.14
C ALA A 41 19.32 -6.34 -5.38
N ASN A 42 20.15 -7.29 -5.79
CA ASN A 42 21.56 -7.08 -6.13
C ASN A 42 21.74 -6.13 -7.34
N GLU A 43 20.93 -6.27 -8.40
CA GLU A 43 21.02 -5.38 -9.56
C GLU A 43 20.58 -3.94 -9.21
N LEU A 44 19.57 -3.76 -8.36
CA LEU A 44 19.18 -2.44 -7.85
C LEU A 44 20.31 -1.80 -7.03
N GLU A 45 20.98 -2.57 -6.16
CA GLU A 45 22.14 -2.08 -5.40
C GLU A 45 23.26 -1.60 -6.29
N LYS A 46 23.60 -2.36 -7.34
CA LYS A 46 24.63 -1.97 -8.33
C LYS A 46 24.29 -0.67 -9.07
N GLN A 47 23.01 -0.36 -9.22
CA GLN A 47 22.53 0.85 -9.89
C GLN A 47 22.10 1.96 -8.91
N ARG A 48 22.39 1.85 -7.61
CA ARG A 48 21.98 2.78 -6.54
C ARG A 48 22.16 4.24 -6.92
N SER A 49 23.37 4.64 -7.30
CA SER A 49 23.67 6.04 -7.61
C SER A 49 22.85 6.57 -8.80
N ALA A 50 22.65 5.76 -9.84
CA ALA A 50 21.86 6.14 -11.01
C ALA A 50 20.36 6.22 -10.68
N LEU A 51 19.86 5.29 -9.88
CA LEU A 51 18.47 5.27 -9.40
C LEU A 51 18.15 6.48 -8.53
N VAL A 52 19.00 6.75 -7.52
CA VAL A 52 18.81 7.87 -6.59
C VAL A 52 18.89 9.20 -7.34
N ALA A 53 19.89 9.40 -8.21
CA ALA A 53 20.01 10.62 -8.99
C ALA A 53 18.83 10.84 -9.94
N ALA A 54 18.34 9.79 -10.62
CA ALA A 54 17.18 9.89 -11.48
C ALA A 54 15.91 10.25 -10.69
N ALA A 55 15.68 9.55 -9.57
CA ALA A 55 14.50 9.78 -8.74
C ALA A 55 14.51 11.19 -8.09
N ALA A 56 15.66 11.68 -7.65
CA ALA A 56 15.79 13.03 -7.08
C ALA A 56 15.37 14.11 -8.11
N LEU A 57 15.80 13.96 -9.36
CA LEU A 57 15.45 14.88 -10.44
C LEU A 57 13.97 14.81 -10.86
N GLU A 58 13.35 13.62 -10.80
CA GLU A 58 11.99 13.42 -11.27
C GLU A 58 10.92 13.65 -10.18
N THR A 59 11.30 13.58 -8.90
CA THR A 59 10.32 13.61 -7.79
C THR A 59 10.56 14.71 -6.76
N ASN A 60 11.61 15.49 -6.88
CA ASN A 60 12.05 16.49 -5.89
C ASN A 60 12.31 15.90 -4.47
N LEU A 61 12.42 14.58 -4.34
CA LEU A 61 12.68 13.93 -3.06
C LEU A 61 14.17 14.03 -2.68
N PRO A 62 14.48 14.31 -1.39
CA PRO A 62 15.85 14.36 -0.94
C PRO A 62 16.59 13.03 -1.12
N GLU A 63 17.85 13.06 -1.52
CA GLU A 63 18.66 11.85 -1.74
C GLU A 63 18.76 10.95 -0.51
N VAL A 64 18.80 11.54 0.70
CA VAL A 64 18.82 10.76 1.96
C VAL A 64 17.55 9.93 2.09
N ARG A 65 16.37 10.49 1.78
CA ARG A 65 15.10 9.76 1.77
C ARG A 65 15.09 8.67 0.70
N LEU A 66 15.57 8.98 -0.49
CA LEU A 66 15.64 8.04 -1.61
C LEU A 66 16.60 6.87 -1.32
N ASN A 67 17.74 7.11 -0.70
CA ASN A 67 18.64 6.05 -0.25
C ASN A 67 17.97 5.13 0.78
N ASN A 68 17.26 5.70 1.76
CA ASN A 68 16.52 4.92 2.76
C ASN A 68 15.39 4.11 2.11
N GLU A 69 14.67 4.68 1.15
CA GLU A 69 13.63 3.99 0.41
C GLU A 69 14.19 2.85 -0.44
N LEU A 70 15.33 3.05 -1.10
CA LEU A 70 15.99 2.00 -1.87
C LEU A 70 16.48 0.86 -0.96
N ASN A 71 17.06 1.16 0.21
CA ASN A 71 17.41 0.14 1.21
C ASN A 71 16.17 -0.70 1.60
N ARG A 72 15.06 -0.03 1.86
CA ARG A 72 13.78 -0.69 2.17
C ARG A 72 13.29 -1.56 1.02
N THR A 73 13.43 -1.09 -0.22
CA THR A 73 13.00 -1.83 -1.42
C THR A 73 13.83 -3.10 -1.62
N ILE A 74 15.15 -3.00 -1.46
CA ILE A 74 16.08 -4.14 -1.50
C ILE A 74 15.72 -5.16 -0.42
N PHE A 75 15.61 -4.72 0.84
CA PHE A 75 15.21 -5.58 1.95
C PHE A 75 13.84 -6.25 1.70
N GLN A 76 12.89 -5.53 1.11
CA GLN A 76 11.57 -6.06 0.80
C GLN A 76 11.62 -7.17 -0.27
N LEU A 77 12.43 -7.00 -1.32
CA LEU A 77 12.68 -8.03 -2.33
C LEU A 77 13.25 -9.30 -1.71
N GLU A 78 14.29 -9.18 -0.90
CA GLU A 78 14.92 -10.29 -0.19
C GLU A 78 13.93 -10.98 0.76
N SER A 79 13.18 -10.19 1.53
CA SER A 79 12.15 -10.68 2.46
C SER A 79 11.04 -11.48 1.75
N TYR A 80 10.61 -11.05 0.56
CA TYR A 80 9.64 -11.81 -0.23
C TYR A 80 10.24 -13.08 -0.84
N GLY A 81 11.50 -13.05 -1.24
CA GLY A 81 12.24 -14.23 -1.69
C GLY A 81 12.28 -15.30 -0.60
N ASP A 82 12.74 -14.91 0.57
CA ASP A 82 12.81 -15.79 1.75
C ASP A 82 11.43 -16.32 2.17
N ALA A 83 10.41 -15.47 2.15
CA ALA A 83 9.04 -15.88 2.47
C ALA A 83 8.47 -16.84 1.43
N CYS A 84 8.81 -16.63 0.15
CA CYS A 84 8.46 -17.52 -0.93
C CYS A 84 9.03 -18.92 -0.69
N GLU A 85 10.33 -19.02 -0.42
CA GLU A 85 11.03 -20.29 -0.25
C GLU A 85 10.55 -21.07 0.97
N ARG A 86 10.21 -20.38 2.09
CA ARG A 86 9.62 -21.00 3.29
C ARG A 86 8.27 -21.67 3.04
N GLY A 87 7.53 -21.31 2.00
CA GLY A 87 6.33 -21.98 1.54
C GLY A 87 5.08 -21.89 2.42
N TYR A 88 5.07 -21.13 3.54
CA TYR A 88 3.88 -20.99 4.41
C TYR A 88 2.64 -20.48 3.65
N TRP A 89 2.85 -19.65 2.63
CA TRP A 89 1.78 -19.08 1.82
C TRP A 89 1.09 -20.10 0.91
N LEU A 90 1.69 -21.27 0.70
CA LEU A 90 1.09 -22.37 -0.07
C LEU A 90 -0.09 -23.00 0.65
N GLU A 91 -0.17 -22.87 1.99
CA GLU A 91 -1.25 -23.44 2.80
C GLU A 91 -1.52 -24.91 2.46
N ALA A 92 -0.44 -25.66 2.19
CA ALA A 92 -0.50 -27.05 1.78
C ALA A 92 -1.27 -27.89 2.80
N SER A 93 -2.28 -28.63 2.35
CA SER A 93 -3.17 -29.40 3.24
C SER A 93 -3.46 -30.76 2.63
N ILE A 94 -3.46 -31.81 3.48
CA ILE A 94 -3.70 -33.21 3.12
C ILE A 94 -4.77 -33.75 4.09
N ASP A 95 -5.94 -34.05 3.59
CA ASP A 95 -7.03 -34.67 4.36
C ASP A 95 -7.26 -36.09 3.86
N GLN A 96 -6.99 -37.07 4.73
CA GLN A 96 -7.07 -38.49 4.45
C GLN A 96 -7.54 -39.25 5.69
N ASP A 97 -8.61 -40.02 5.54
CA ASP A 97 -9.15 -40.88 6.59
C ASP A 97 -9.45 -42.25 6.01
N ALA A 98 -8.46 -43.12 6.05
CA ALA A 98 -8.58 -44.51 5.57
C ALA A 98 -9.51 -45.38 6.44
N SER A 99 -9.85 -44.95 7.65
CA SER A 99 -10.73 -45.69 8.58
C SER A 99 -12.20 -45.30 8.46
N ALA A 100 -12.54 -44.27 7.72
CA ALA A 100 -13.91 -43.77 7.58
C ALA A 100 -14.83 -44.78 6.88
N GLN A 101 -16.05 -44.91 7.41
CA GLN A 101 -17.11 -45.71 6.82
C GLN A 101 -18.33 -44.81 6.58
N PRO A 102 -18.76 -44.56 5.35
CA PRO A 102 -18.16 -45.01 4.09
C PRO A 102 -16.78 -44.38 3.83
N VAL A 103 -15.98 -45.04 2.98
CA VAL A 103 -14.64 -44.54 2.60
C VAL A 103 -14.74 -43.12 2.04
N LYS A 104 -13.92 -42.21 2.62
CA LYS A 104 -13.85 -40.81 2.19
C LYS A 104 -12.80 -40.64 1.09
N PRO A 105 -13.00 -39.72 0.15
CA PRO A 105 -11.95 -39.38 -0.83
C PRO A 105 -10.74 -38.73 -0.13
N VAL A 106 -9.54 -38.94 -0.66
CA VAL A 106 -8.34 -38.20 -0.30
C VAL A 106 -8.40 -36.85 -0.97
N ILE A 107 -8.29 -35.78 -0.18
CA ILE A 107 -8.29 -34.41 -0.70
C ILE A 107 -7.00 -33.72 -0.30
N LYS A 108 -6.28 -33.18 -1.26
CA LYS A 108 -5.05 -32.42 -1.08
C LYS A 108 -5.20 -31.04 -1.71
N LYS A 109 -4.77 -29.99 -1.01
CA LYS A 109 -4.98 -28.60 -1.43
C LYS A 109 -3.70 -27.80 -1.27
N HIS A 110 -3.46 -26.88 -2.21
CA HIS A 110 -2.44 -25.84 -2.08
C HIS A 110 -2.86 -24.57 -2.81
N MET A 111 -2.07 -23.50 -2.63
CA MET A 111 -2.23 -22.27 -3.39
C MET A 111 -1.40 -22.31 -4.68
N ILE A 112 -1.98 -21.82 -5.77
CA ILE A 112 -1.33 -21.70 -7.08
C ILE A 112 -1.37 -20.24 -7.57
N PRO A 113 -0.40 -19.79 -8.41
CA PRO A 113 -0.40 -18.45 -8.97
C PRO A 113 -1.60 -18.21 -9.89
N MET A 114 -2.08 -16.96 -9.91
CA MET A 114 -3.29 -16.59 -10.66
C MET A 114 -3.04 -16.42 -12.17
N GLY A 115 -1.89 -15.91 -12.57
CA GLY A 115 -1.59 -15.56 -13.97
C GLY A 115 -0.81 -14.27 -14.12
N PRO A 116 -0.80 -13.64 -15.31
CA PRO A 116 -0.17 -12.33 -15.52
C PRO A 116 -0.85 -11.23 -14.68
N VAL A 117 -0.03 -10.44 -13.98
CA VAL A 117 -0.45 -9.33 -13.11
C VAL A 117 -0.01 -8.01 -13.72
N VAL A 118 -0.91 -7.03 -13.75
CA VAL A 118 -0.54 -5.64 -14.08
C VAL A 118 -0.32 -4.85 -12.80
N VAL A 119 0.81 -4.14 -12.72
CA VAL A 119 1.18 -3.29 -11.59
C VAL A 119 1.22 -1.83 -12.00
N TYR A 120 0.55 -0.97 -11.25
CA TYR A 120 0.57 0.49 -11.39
C TYR A 120 1.23 1.09 -10.15
N GLY A 121 2.43 1.62 -10.33
CA GLY A 121 3.19 2.23 -9.22
C GLY A 121 2.72 3.62 -8.83
N SER A 122 3.05 4.03 -7.60
CA SER A 122 2.78 5.37 -7.06
C SER A 122 3.87 6.37 -7.44
N SER A 123 3.56 7.68 -7.33
CA SER A 123 4.53 8.75 -7.56
C SER A 123 5.41 9.06 -6.35
N ASN A 124 4.90 8.88 -5.14
CA ASN A 124 5.51 9.32 -3.89
C ASN A 124 6.53 8.33 -3.29
N PHE A 125 6.59 7.12 -3.85
CA PHE A 125 7.57 6.09 -3.50
C PHE A 125 8.11 5.45 -4.79
N PRO A 126 9.06 6.10 -5.48
CA PRO A 126 9.54 5.69 -6.80
C PRO A 126 10.26 4.33 -6.83
N PHE A 127 10.61 3.78 -5.67
CA PHE A 127 11.20 2.45 -5.54
C PHE A 127 10.26 1.47 -4.85
N ALA A 128 9.84 1.75 -3.61
CA ALA A 128 9.16 0.78 -2.74
C ALA A 128 7.74 0.42 -3.20
N TYR A 129 7.05 1.33 -3.88
CA TYR A 129 5.69 1.13 -4.42
C TYR A 129 5.62 1.43 -5.92
N SER A 130 6.69 1.13 -6.65
CA SER A 130 6.78 1.32 -8.10
C SER A 130 7.34 0.06 -8.76
N THR A 131 8.14 0.22 -9.81
CA THR A 131 8.56 -0.82 -10.78
C THR A 131 9.14 -2.08 -10.13
N ALA A 132 10.06 -1.94 -9.17
CA ALA A 132 10.64 -3.07 -8.43
C ALA A 132 10.09 -3.15 -6.99
N GLY A 133 8.95 -2.52 -6.73
CA GLY A 133 8.35 -2.44 -5.40
C GLY A 133 7.61 -3.68 -4.97
N GLY A 134 6.89 -3.57 -3.83
CA GLY A 134 6.24 -4.67 -3.15
C GLY A 134 5.24 -5.45 -3.99
N ASP A 135 4.48 -4.78 -4.87
CA ASP A 135 3.50 -5.43 -5.74
C ASP A 135 4.17 -6.34 -6.78
N THR A 136 5.22 -5.84 -7.45
CA THR A 136 6.03 -6.61 -8.38
C THR A 136 6.71 -7.78 -7.67
N ALA A 137 7.36 -7.51 -6.53
CA ALA A 137 8.10 -8.52 -5.78
C ALA A 137 7.18 -9.66 -5.28
N SER A 138 6.03 -9.31 -4.69
CA SER A 138 5.09 -10.30 -4.15
C SER A 138 4.38 -11.10 -5.26
N ALA A 139 4.10 -10.49 -6.43
CA ALA A 139 3.56 -11.21 -7.59
C ALA A 139 4.57 -12.19 -8.19
N LEU A 140 5.85 -11.80 -8.32
CA LEU A 140 6.93 -12.70 -8.75
C LEU A 140 7.15 -13.83 -7.74
N ALA A 141 7.14 -13.55 -6.44
CA ALA A 141 7.21 -14.57 -5.38
C ALA A 141 6.08 -15.59 -5.49
N ALA A 142 4.86 -15.15 -5.79
CA ALA A 142 3.71 -16.02 -6.01
C ALA A 142 3.88 -16.94 -7.23
N GLY A 143 4.76 -16.59 -8.19
CA GLY A 143 4.95 -17.30 -9.46
C GLY A 143 4.12 -16.71 -10.61
N CYS A 144 3.62 -15.50 -10.44
CA CYS A 144 2.96 -14.72 -11.49
C CYS A 144 3.98 -13.99 -12.36
N THR A 145 3.65 -13.79 -13.63
CA THR A 145 4.37 -12.83 -14.48
C THR A 145 3.82 -11.42 -14.25
N VAL A 146 4.65 -10.42 -14.47
CA VAL A 146 4.33 -9.04 -14.11
C VAL A 146 4.52 -8.08 -15.28
N ILE A 147 3.52 -7.22 -15.51
CA ILE A 147 3.60 -6.11 -16.45
C ILE A 147 3.47 -4.83 -15.65
N VAL A 148 4.55 -4.05 -15.55
CA VAL A 148 4.52 -2.76 -14.85
C VAL A 148 4.19 -1.65 -15.83
N LYS A 149 3.13 -0.91 -15.54
CA LYS A 149 2.87 0.38 -16.19
C LYS A 149 3.59 1.46 -15.41
N ALA A 150 4.65 2.03 -16.02
CA ALA A 150 5.46 3.09 -15.43
C ALA A 150 4.62 4.29 -14.99
N HIS A 151 4.94 4.87 -13.83
CA HIS A 151 4.33 6.13 -13.43
C HIS A 151 4.88 7.29 -14.27
N PRO A 152 4.04 8.17 -14.82
CA PRO A 152 4.49 9.22 -15.72
C PRO A 152 5.35 10.31 -15.04
N ALA A 153 5.33 10.41 -13.71
CA ALA A 153 6.13 11.40 -12.97
C ALA A 153 7.61 11.00 -12.82
N HIS A 154 7.97 9.70 -12.96
CA HIS A 154 9.35 9.24 -12.82
C HIS A 154 9.74 8.12 -13.80
N PRO A 155 9.59 8.37 -15.12
CA PRO A 155 9.76 7.34 -16.15
C PRO A 155 11.22 6.87 -16.29
N LYS A 156 12.22 7.73 -16.06
CA LYS A 156 13.64 7.36 -16.12
C LYS A 156 14.02 6.45 -14.95
N THR A 157 13.58 6.78 -13.74
CA THR A 157 13.76 5.94 -12.55
C THR A 157 13.16 4.57 -12.79
N SER A 158 11.92 4.53 -13.28
CA SER A 158 11.20 3.31 -13.63
C SER A 158 11.94 2.47 -14.68
N SER A 159 12.51 3.11 -15.71
CA SER A 159 13.32 2.45 -16.76
C SER A 159 14.58 1.80 -16.21
N ILE A 160 15.31 2.48 -15.32
CA ILE A 160 16.51 1.92 -14.70
C ILE A 160 16.15 0.69 -13.86
N ALA A 161 15.09 0.79 -13.04
CA ALA A 161 14.61 -0.32 -12.23
C ALA A 161 14.14 -1.51 -13.10
N ALA A 162 13.45 -1.25 -14.21
CA ALA A 162 13.06 -2.28 -15.17
C ALA A 162 14.27 -3.01 -15.77
N SER A 163 15.31 -2.27 -16.17
CA SER A 163 16.55 -2.86 -16.65
C SER A 163 17.24 -3.75 -15.61
N CYS A 164 17.16 -3.40 -14.32
CA CYS A 164 17.68 -4.25 -13.24
C CYS A 164 16.92 -5.57 -13.16
N ILE A 165 15.60 -5.55 -13.28
CA ILE A 165 14.76 -6.76 -13.26
C ILE A 165 15.08 -7.63 -14.48
N GLU A 166 15.16 -7.05 -15.68
CA GLU A 166 15.49 -7.78 -16.92
C GLU A 166 16.88 -8.44 -16.85
N LYS A 167 17.88 -7.74 -16.30
CA LYS A 167 19.23 -8.32 -16.08
C LYS A 167 19.20 -9.46 -15.08
N ALA A 168 18.45 -9.33 -14.00
CA ALA A 168 18.29 -10.40 -13.00
C ALA A 168 17.66 -11.66 -13.62
N ILE A 169 16.59 -11.50 -14.42
CA ILE A 169 15.96 -12.60 -15.18
C ILE A 169 16.97 -13.30 -16.06
N ALA A 170 17.77 -12.54 -16.83
CA ALA A 170 18.81 -13.10 -17.70
C ALA A 170 19.92 -13.80 -16.89
N THR A 171 20.37 -13.23 -15.78
CA THR A 171 21.36 -13.82 -14.87
C THR A 171 20.89 -15.14 -14.28
N CYS A 172 19.61 -15.23 -13.93
CA CYS A 172 18.99 -16.47 -13.45
C CYS A 172 18.64 -17.46 -14.58
N GLN A 173 18.99 -17.16 -15.82
CA GLN A 173 18.70 -17.98 -17.02
C GLN A 173 17.20 -18.29 -17.18
N LEU A 174 16.35 -17.35 -16.77
CA LEU A 174 14.91 -17.47 -16.88
C LEU A 174 14.40 -16.89 -18.20
N GLN A 175 13.21 -17.35 -18.62
CA GLN A 175 12.59 -16.92 -19.88
C GLN A 175 12.25 -15.42 -19.86
N SER A 176 12.48 -14.71 -20.96
CA SER A 176 11.95 -13.37 -21.17
C SER A 176 10.41 -13.37 -21.18
N GLY A 177 9.79 -12.26 -20.72
CA GLY A 177 8.34 -12.16 -20.61
C GLY A 177 7.81 -12.42 -19.18
N ILE A 178 8.64 -12.92 -18.26
CA ILE A 178 8.30 -12.97 -16.83
C ILE A 178 8.04 -11.56 -16.30
N PHE A 179 8.76 -10.57 -16.84
CA PHE A 179 8.57 -9.16 -16.56
C PHE A 179 8.46 -8.37 -17.87
N ALA A 180 7.58 -7.37 -17.89
CA ALA A 180 7.48 -6.39 -18.96
C ALA A 180 7.26 -4.99 -18.38
N HIS A 181 7.77 -3.98 -19.09
CA HIS A 181 7.68 -2.58 -18.69
C HIS A 181 7.01 -1.76 -19.78
N VAL A 182 5.95 -1.05 -19.43
CA VAL A 182 5.07 -0.29 -20.32
C VAL A 182 5.04 1.17 -19.95
N TYR A 183 5.20 2.04 -20.93
CA TYR A 183 5.02 3.48 -20.76
C TYR A 183 3.63 3.91 -21.19
N GLY A 184 3.11 4.94 -20.52
CA GLY A 184 1.86 5.58 -20.88
C GLY A 184 1.45 6.62 -19.85
N ALA A 185 1.28 7.88 -20.28
CA ALA A 185 0.73 8.96 -19.46
C ALA A 185 -0.80 9.01 -19.57
N SER A 186 -1.37 8.54 -20.67
CA SER A 186 -2.82 8.53 -20.87
C SER A 186 -3.52 7.43 -20.08
N PHE A 187 -4.79 7.67 -19.75
CA PHE A 187 -5.68 6.66 -19.16
C PHE A 187 -5.91 5.46 -20.10
N GLN A 188 -5.80 5.67 -21.40
CA GLN A 188 -6.06 4.66 -22.42
C GLN A 188 -5.14 3.44 -22.31
N VAL A 189 -3.84 3.65 -22.05
CA VAL A 189 -2.87 2.57 -21.84
C VAL A 189 -3.24 1.74 -20.60
N GLY A 190 -3.65 2.44 -19.53
CA GLY A 190 -4.13 1.78 -18.30
C GLY A 190 -5.38 0.94 -18.56
N GLU A 191 -6.35 1.48 -19.28
CA GLU A 191 -7.58 0.79 -19.62
C GLU A 191 -7.34 -0.46 -20.47
N TRP A 192 -6.51 -0.36 -21.51
CA TRP A 192 -6.19 -1.51 -22.36
C TRP A 192 -5.56 -2.66 -21.56
N LEU A 193 -4.65 -2.35 -20.65
CA LEU A 193 -4.03 -3.35 -19.77
C LEU A 193 -5.05 -4.03 -18.85
N VAL A 194 -5.88 -3.26 -18.13
CA VAL A 194 -6.86 -3.83 -17.21
C VAL A 194 -7.92 -4.65 -17.95
N LYS A 195 -8.39 -4.17 -19.09
CA LYS A 195 -9.43 -4.84 -19.88
C LYS A 195 -8.92 -6.00 -20.73
N HIS A 196 -7.60 -6.21 -20.81
CA HIS A 196 -7.05 -7.29 -21.62
C HIS A 196 -7.43 -8.69 -21.07
N PRO A 197 -7.97 -9.61 -21.90
CA PRO A 197 -8.53 -10.90 -21.43
C PRO A 197 -7.51 -11.81 -20.74
N LEU A 198 -6.22 -11.73 -21.09
CA LEU A 198 -5.18 -12.58 -20.53
C LEU A 198 -4.59 -12.04 -19.21
N ILE A 199 -5.00 -10.88 -18.73
CA ILE A 199 -4.62 -10.36 -17.40
C ILE A 199 -5.49 -11.03 -16.33
N SER A 200 -4.85 -11.49 -15.25
CA SER A 200 -5.48 -12.27 -14.18
C SER A 200 -5.65 -11.50 -12.87
N ALA A 201 -4.89 -10.43 -12.64
CA ALA A 201 -5.03 -9.55 -11.50
C ALA A 201 -4.42 -8.17 -11.78
N VAL A 202 -4.82 -7.18 -10.99
CA VAL A 202 -4.30 -5.81 -11.04
C VAL A 202 -3.85 -5.41 -9.65
N ALA A 203 -2.68 -4.78 -9.53
CA ALA A 203 -2.19 -4.13 -8.31
C ALA A 203 -1.99 -2.63 -8.56
N PHE A 204 -2.36 -1.82 -7.60
CA PHE A 204 -2.31 -0.37 -7.70
C PHE A 204 -2.03 0.26 -6.35
N THR A 205 -1.18 1.28 -6.33
CA THR A 205 -1.02 2.19 -5.19
C THR A 205 -1.14 3.62 -5.69
N GLY A 206 -2.08 4.39 -5.15
CA GLY A 206 -2.29 5.77 -5.59
C GLY A 206 -3.59 6.39 -5.09
N SER A 207 -4.16 7.31 -5.87
CA SER A 207 -5.38 8.03 -5.49
C SER A 207 -6.64 7.15 -5.53
N TYR A 208 -7.63 7.51 -4.70
CA TYR A 208 -8.96 6.88 -4.73
C TYR A 208 -9.57 6.85 -6.14
N THR A 209 -9.51 7.98 -6.85
CA THR A 209 -10.06 8.08 -8.21
C THR A 209 -9.40 7.10 -9.17
N GLY A 210 -8.07 6.96 -9.11
CA GLY A 210 -7.33 6.02 -9.95
C GLY A 210 -7.64 4.57 -9.62
N GLY A 211 -7.56 4.18 -8.33
CA GLY A 211 -7.84 2.82 -7.90
C GLY A 211 -9.27 2.38 -8.14
N LYS A 212 -10.24 3.26 -7.87
CA LYS A 212 -11.67 3.01 -8.14
C LYS A 212 -11.94 2.81 -9.64
N GLN A 213 -11.30 3.61 -10.50
CA GLN A 213 -11.47 3.47 -11.94
C GLN A 213 -10.93 2.13 -12.46
N LEU A 214 -9.76 1.69 -11.97
CA LEU A 214 -9.19 0.39 -12.32
C LEU A 214 -10.10 -0.76 -11.84
N PHE A 215 -10.63 -0.64 -10.63
CA PHE A 215 -11.58 -1.59 -10.06
C PHE A 215 -12.85 -1.72 -10.92
N ASP A 216 -13.42 -0.58 -11.34
CA ASP A 216 -14.63 -0.57 -12.17
C ASP A 216 -14.38 -1.18 -13.55
N TRP A 217 -13.25 -0.87 -14.19
CA TRP A 217 -12.88 -1.49 -15.47
C TRP A 217 -12.69 -3.00 -15.35
N ALA A 218 -12.05 -3.46 -14.28
CA ALA A 218 -11.85 -4.89 -14.03
C ALA A 218 -13.16 -5.64 -13.79
N ALA A 219 -14.09 -5.02 -13.05
CA ALA A 219 -15.42 -5.58 -12.76
C ALA A 219 -16.33 -5.66 -14.01
N GLN A 220 -16.14 -4.75 -14.97
CA GLN A 220 -16.91 -4.68 -16.23
C GLN A 220 -16.43 -5.68 -17.31
N ARG A 221 -15.33 -6.42 -17.06
CA ARG A 221 -14.83 -7.43 -18.01
C ARG A 221 -15.81 -8.59 -18.14
N ALA A 222 -15.81 -9.27 -19.28
CA ALA A 222 -16.55 -10.52 -19.46
C ALA A 222 -16.15 -11.60 -18.43
N ILE A 223 -14.84 -11.62 -18.06
CA ILE A 223 -14.30 -12.41 -16.94
C ILE A 223 -13.66 -11.39 -15.99
N PRO A 224 -14.36 -11.01 -14.90
CA PRO A 224 -13.82 -10.10 -13.91
C PRO A 224 -12.55 -10.63 -13.26
N VAL A 225 -11.65 -9.72 -12.88
CA VAL A 225 -10.41 -10.05 -12.16
C VAL A 225 -10.28 -9.21 -10.90
N PRO A 226 -9.59 -9.72 -9.86
CA PRO A 226 -9.35 -8.95 -8.66
C PRO A 226 -8.44 -7.75 -8.93
N VAL A 227 -8.75 -6.66 -8.24
CA VAL A 227 -7.93 -5.45 -8.18
C VAL A 227 -7.55 -5.23 -6.73
N PHE A 228 -6.25 -5.27 -6.46
CA PHE A 228 -5.66 -4.99 -5.15
C PHE A 228 -5.14 -3.55 -5.18
N ALA A 229 -6.03 -2.61 -4.94
CA ALA A 229 -5.71 -1.19 -4.92
C ALA A 229 -5.59 -0.69 -3.47
N GLU A 230 -4.45 -0.07 -3.15
CA GLU A 230 -4.28 0.80 -1.99
C GLU A 230 -4.52 2.24 -2.45
N MET A 231 -5.46 2.91 -1.78
CA MET A 231 -5.96 4.22 -2.16
C MET A 231 -5.72 5.24 -1.05
N GLY A 232 -6.41 6.37 -1.07
CA GLY A 232 -6.26 7.44 -0.08
C GLY A 232 -6.77 7.08 1.32
N SER A 233 -6.21 7.76 2.33
CA SER A 233 -6.61 7.65 3.74
C SER A 233 -6.40 8.98 4.46
N VAL A 234 -7.27 9.32 5.40
CA VAL A 234 -7.08 10.49 6.27
C VAL A 234 -6.40 10.16 7.59
N ASN A 235 -6.21 8.88 7.89
CA ASN A 235 -5.46 8.40 9.06
C ASN A 235 -5.80 9.13 10.35
N PRO A 236 -7.03 9.02 10.86
CA PRO A 236 -7.51 9.79 12.00
C PRO A 236 -6.75 9.46 13.29
N VAL A 237 -6.46 10.48 14.07
CA VAL A 237 -5.84 10.40 15.39
C VAL A 237 -6.82 10.88 16.42
N PHE A 238 -7.23 10.01 17.33
CA PHE A 238 -8.10 10.31 18.45
C PHE A 238 -7.26 10.66 19.67
N LEU A 239 -7.46 11.87 20.20
CA LEU A 239 -6.72 12.41 21.34
C LEU A 239 -7.64 12.41 22.55
N LEU A 240 -7.43 11.49 23.51
CA LEU A 240 -8.24 11.44 24.72
C LEU A 240 -7.71 12.41 25.79
N SER A 241 -8.59 12.87 26.65
CA SER A 241 -8.35 14.03 27.50
C SER A 241 -7.23 13.84 28.51
N GLU A 242 -7.20 12.71 29.26
CA GLU A 242 -6.15 12.46 30.26
C GLU A 242 -4.75 12.41 29.65
N LYS A 243 -4.62 11.73 28.48
CA LYS A 243 -3.35 11.66 27.77
C LYS A 243 -2.94 13.02 27.24
N LEU A 244 -3.90 13.79 26.73
CA LEU A 244 -3.66 15.13 26.23
C LEU A 244 -3.27 16.10 27.36
N GLU A 245 -3.86 15.98 28.56
CA GLU A 245 -3.51 16.73 29.77
C GLU A 245 -2.08 16.45 30.23
N GLN A 246 -1.61 15.20 30.12
CA GLN A 246 -0.27 14.82 30.52
C GLN A 246 0.82 15.38 29.61
N GLU A 247 0.61 15.38 28.29
CA GLU A 247 1.68 15.64 27.31
C GLU A 247 1.21 16.48 26.10
N PRO A 248 0.49 17.61 26.27
CA PRO A 248 -0.11 18.34 25.15
C PRO A 248 0.93 18.83 24.13
N THR A 249 2.05 19.37 24.60
CA THR A 249 3.11 19.92 23.73
C THR A 249 3.93 18.82 23.06
N LEU A 250 4.17 17.69 23.73
CA LEU A 250 4.88 16.55 23.13
C LEU A 250 4.06 15.93 22.00
N ILE A 251 2.77 15.72 22.23
CA ILE A 251 1.85 15.19 21.21
C ILE A 251 1.75 16.15 20.03
N ALA A 252 1.66 17.46 20.29
CA ALA A 252 1.65 18.50 19.25
C ALA A 252 2.94 18.45 18.41
N ALA A 253 4.11 18.31 19.04
CA ALA A 253 5.40 18.21 18.34
C ALA A 253 5.46 16.94 17.46
N GLN A 254 5.05 15.79 17.98
CA GLN A 254 5.02 14.52 17.22
C GLN A 254 4.08 14.60 16.02
N LEU A 255 2.88 15.13 16.19
CA LEU A 255 1.88 15.23 15.11
C LEU A 255 2.27 16.30 14.08
N SER A 256 2.86 17.42 14.51
CA SER A 256 3.39 18.44 13.59
C SER A 256 4.49 17.88 12.71
N ALA A 257 5.44 17.15 13.27
CA ALA A 257 6.50 16.48 12.52
C ALA A 257 5.92 15.41 11.57
N SER A 258 4.90 14.66 12.00
CA SER A 258 4.29 13.59 11.22
C SER A 258 3.47 14.10 10.03
N TYR A 259 2.61 15.12 10.21
CA TYR A 259 1.76 15.59 9.11
C TYR A 259 2.53 16.39 8.05
N THR A 260 3.72 16.89 8.39
CA THR A 260 4.58 17.64 7.47
C THR A 260 5.75 16.84 6.91
N LEU A 261 5.96 15.62 7.43
CA LEU A 261 7.03 14.74 6.93
C LEU A 261 6.91 14.52 5.41
N GLY A 262 8.00 14.76 4.69
CA GLY A 262 8.01 14.66 3.22
C GLY A 262 6.95 15.52 2.56
N VAL A 263 6.73 16.73 3.09
CA VAL A 263 5.70 17.67 2.65
C VAL A 263 4.29 17.06 2.73
N GLY A 264 4.05 16.20 3.73
CA GLY A 264 2.76 15.53 3.93
C GLY A 264 2.37 14.54 2.83
N GLN A 265 3.30 14.10 1.99
CA GLN A 265 3.04 13.23 0.83
C GLN A 265 3.22 11.74 1.18
N PHE A 266 2.62 11.32 2.29
CA PHE A 266 2.58 9.93 2.74
C PHE A 266 1.13 9.41 2.79
N CYS A 267 0.91 8.18 2.35
CA CYS A 267 -0.40 7.51 2.46
C CYS A 267 -0.89 7.39 3.91
N THR A 268 0.02 7.40 4.87
CA THR A 268 -0.28 7.34 6.31
C THR A 268 -0.11 8.69 7.03
N LYS A 269 -0.14 9.82 6.32
CA LYS A 269 -0.11 11.16 6.94
C LYS A 269 -1.37 11.38 7.81
N PRO A 270 -1.24 11.82 9.11
CA PRO A 270 -2.40 12.17 9.94
C PRO A 270 -3.11 13.39 9.36
N GLY A 271 -4.28 13.19 8.76
CA GLY A 271 -5.09 14.23 8.14
C GLY A 271 -6.21 14.75 9.03
N LEU A 272 -6.63 13.96 10.03
CA LEU A 272 -7.66 14.34 11.00
C LEU A 272 -7.15 14.12 12.43
N LEU A 273 -7.30 15.12 13.28
CA LEU A 273 -6.99 15.09 14.72
C LEU A 273 -8.29 15.34 15.48
N ILE A 274 -8.79 14.32 16.19
CA ILE A 274 -10.12 14.35 16.82
C ILE A 274 -9.95 14.42 18.33
N ALA A 275 -10.50 15.43 18.98
CA ALA A 275 -10.43 15.61 20.43
C ALA A 275 -11.73 16.17 21.01
N MET A 276 -11.95 15.93 22.30
CA MET A 276 -12.99 16.61 23.06
C MET A 276 -12.53 18.00 23.51
N GLU A 277 -13.46 18.92 23.60
CA GLU A 277 -13.20 20.26 24.10
C GLU A 277 -12.72 20.20 25.57
N CYS A 278 -11.51 20.72 25.84
CA CYS A 278 -10.91 20.82 27.17
C CYS A 278 -9.77 21.84 27.16
N GLU A 279 -9.27 22.23 28.33
CA GLU A 279 -8.15 23.19 28.45
C GLU A 279 -6.87 22.64 27.80
N ALA A 280 -6.58 21.37 27.98
CA ALA A 280 -5.41 20.72 27.37
C ALA A 280 -5.46 20.75 25.83
N LEU A 281 -6.64 20.70 25.22
CA LEU A 281 -6.80 20.87 23.78
C LEU A 281 -6.37 22.28 23.32
N ASN A 282 -6.64 23.32 24.12
CA ASN A 282 -6.20 24.67 23.79
C ASN A 282 -4.66 24.75 23.81
N LEU A 283 -4.01 24.21 24.83
CA LEU A 283 -2.54 24.15 24.90
C LEU A 283 -1.93 23.35 23.73
N PHE A 284 -2.55 22.22 23.37
CA PHE A 284 -2.18 21.44 22.19
C PHE A 284 -2.32 22.26 20.90
N CYS A 285 -3.44 22.95 20.71
CA CYS A 285 -3.68 23.80 19.56
C CYS A 285 -2.67 24.95 19.46
N ASP A 286 -2.38 25.62 20.57
CA ASP A 286 -1.41 26.73 20.62
C ASP A 286 -0.01 26.26 20.18
N GLU A 287 0.44 25.09 20.65
CA GLU A 287 1.73 24.54 20.22
C GLU A 287 1.69 24.08 18.75
N MET A 288 0.59 23.44 18.28
CA MET A 288 0.42 23.09 16.85
C MET A 288 0.48 24.33 15.96
N ILE A 289 -0.20 25.43 16.37
CA ILE A 289 -0.19 26.71 15.65
C ILE A 289 1.23 27.26 15.55
N LYS A 290 1.91 27.33 16.69
CA LYS A 290 3.31 27.81 16.77
C LYS A 290 4.24 27.01 15.87
N LEU A 291 4.18 25.68 15.93
CA LEU A 291 5.02 24.79 15.14
C LEU A 291 4.70 24.91 13.64
N THR A 292 3.41 24.89 13.26
CA THR A 292 2.98 25.02 11.87
C THR A 292 3.50 26.30 11.22
N LYS A 293 3.44 27.43 11.94
CA LYS A 293 3.96 28.73 11.47
C LYS A 293 5.44 28.72 11.14
N GLN A 294 6.24 27.94 11.87
CA GLN A 294 7.70 27.86 11.73
C GLN A 294 8.15 26.90 10.62
N ILE A 295 7.30 25.92 10.21
CA ILE A 295 7.68 24.93 9.19
C ILE A 295 7.77 25.59 7.82
N GLN A 296 8.90 25.39 7.15
CA GLN A 296 9.17 25.92 5.82
C GLN A 296 8.34 25.21 4.75
N PRO A 297 7.72 25.91 3.79
CA PRO A 297 7.23 25.29 2.57
C PRO A 297 8.35 24.52 1.86
N SER A 298 8.02 23.45 1.19
CA SER A 298 8.99 22.63 0.49
C SER A 298 8.39 22.04 -0.79
N GLN A 299 9.26 21.60 -1.71
CA GLN A 299 8.89 21.10 -3.02
C GLN A 299 7.96 19.88 -2.93
N LEU A 300 6.83 19.95 -3.60
CA LEU A 300 5.97 18.81 -3.84
C LEU A 300 6.53 17.96 -4.99
N LEU A 301 6.09 16.72 -5.09
CA LEU A 301 6.64 15.74 -6.04
C LEU A 301 6.62 16.21 -7.49
N HIS A 302 5.53 16.82 -7.92
CA HIS A 302 5.36 17.35 -9.28
C HIS A 302 4.19 18.33 -9.34
N ALA A 303 4.12 19.11 -10.42
CA ALA A 303 3.14 20.17 -10.61
C ALA A 303 1.66 19.69 -10.50
N GLY A 304 1.37 18.44 -10.89
CA GLY A 304 0.02 17.89 -10.74
C GLY A 304 -0.40 17.75 -9.29
N ILE A 305 0.50 17.29 -8.39
CA ILE A 305 0.22 17.21 -6.96
C ILE A 305 0.13 18.61 -6.35
N GLU A 306 1.00 19.54 -6.73
CA GLU A 306 0.92 20.93 -6.27
C GLU A 306 -0.45 21.56 -6.59
N HIS A 307 -0.87 21.44 -7.83
CA HIS A 307 -2.17 21.95 -8.27
C HIS A 307 -3.33 21.35 -7.48
N LEU A 308 -3.33 20.01 -7.31
CA LEU A 308 -4.38 19.31 -6.56
C LEU A 308 -4.38 19.71 -5.08
N TYR A 309 -3.20 19.78 -4.45
CA TYR A 309 -3.06 20.19 -3.05
C TYR A 309 -3.60 21.61 -2.83
N ARG A 310 -3.19 22.56 -3.66
CA ARG A 310 -3.62 23.96 -3.57
C ARG A 310 -5.13 24.09 -3.76
N THR A 311 -5.67 23.54 -4.85
CA THR A 311 -7.10 23.60 -5.15
C THR A 311 -7.94 22.94 -4.06
N LYS A 312 -7.51 21.79 -3.55
CA LYS A 312 -8.21 21.09 -2.47
C LYS A 312 -8.15 21.86 -1.15
N SER A 313 -6.99 22.43 -0.81
CA SER A 313 -6.84 23.28 0.37
C SER A 313 -7.77 24.50 0.34
N GLU A 314 -7.83 25.21 -0.79
CA GLU A 314 -8.73 26.34 -1.00
C GLU A 314 -10.20 25.91 -0.84
N GLN A 315 -10.58 24.78 -1.42
CA GLN A 315 -11.93 24.22 -1.29
C GLN A 315 -12.30 23.87 0.15
N LEU A 316 -11.38 23.24 0.91
CA LEU A 316 -11.62 22.83 2.30
C LEU A 316 -11.73 24.05 3.22
N ILE A 317 -10.84 25.04 3.09
CA ILE A 317 -10.85 26.25 3.91
C ILE A 317 -12.12 27.10 3.66
N ALA A 318 -12.66 27.07 2.43
CA ALA A 318 -13.88 27.80 2.09
C ALA A 318 -15.16 27.16 2.62
N GLN A 319 -15.10 25.96 3.24
CA GLN A 319 -16.30 25.30 3.79
C GLN A 319 -16.82 26.01 5.05
N LYS A 320 -18.14 26.00 5.20
CA LYS A 320 -18.81 26.51 6.40
C LYS A 320 -18.25 25.84 7.67
N GLY A 321 -17.95 26.61 8.69
CA GLY A 321 -17.46 26.13 9.98
C GLY A 321 -15.97 25.77 10.01
N VAL A 322 -15.27 25.81 8.88
CA VAL A 322 -13.83 25.59 8.83
C VAL A 322 -13.07 26.87 9.12
N GLU A 323 -12.21 26.83 10.11
CA GLU A 323 -11.30 27.91 10.50
C GLU A 323 -9.86 27.54 10.12
N LEU A 324 -9.18 28.40 9.36
CA LEU A 324 -7.73 28.28 9.15
C LEU A 324 -7.02 28.87 10.38
N ILE A 325 -6.57 28.04 11.30
CA ILE A 325 -5.94 28.48 12.55
C ILE A 325 -4.44 28.70 12.46
N ALA A 326 -3.77 28.04 11.50
CA ALA A 326 -2.36 28.31 11.20
C ALA A 326 -1.99 27.94 9.78
N GLN A 327 -1.01 28.65 9.27
CA GLN A 327 -0.24 28.32 8.07
C GLN A 327 1.21 28.75 8.26
N SER A 328 2.14 28.20 7.49
CA SER A 328 3.51 28.66 7.48
C SER A 328 3.60 30.19 7.29
N GLU A 329 4.44 30.88 8.06
CA GLU A 329 4.70 32.31 7.89
C GLU A 329 5.54 32.61 6.67
N GLN A 330 6.24 31.61 6.16
CA GLN A 330 7.06 31.70 4.96
C GLN A 330 6.18 31.66 3.71
N GLN A 331 6.58 32.43 2.70
CA GLN A 331 5.94 32.39 1.38
C GLN A 331 6.37 31.10 0.66
N ALA A 332 5.40 30.40 0.10
CA ALA A 332 5.70 29.26 -0.75
C ALA A 332 6.20 29.69 -2.13
N GLY A 333 7.29 29.08 -2.58
CA GLY A 333 7.78 29.20 -3.96
C GLY A 333 6.93 28.40 -4.95
N VAL A 334 7.32 28.43 -6.22
CA VAL A 334 6.66 27.66 -7.27
C VAL A 334 6.89 26.16 -7.01
N GLY A 335 5.81 25.38 -7.02
CA GLY A 335 5.85 23.94 -6.77
C GLY A 335 5.94 23.53 -5.30
N GLU A 336 5.92 24.47 -4.36
CA GLU A 336 6.04 24.19 -2.93
C GLU A 336 4.67 24.04 -2.26
N GLY A 337 4.59 23.05 -1.34
CA GLY A 337 3.45 22.86 -0.45
C GLY A 337 3.60 23.67 0.85
N LYS A 338 2.64 24.54 1.12
CA LYS A 338 2.59 25.35 2.34
C LYS A 338 1.86 24.58 3.45
N PRO A 339 2.46 24.33 4.63
CA PRO A 339 1.77 23.71 5.75
C PRO A 339 0.52 24.47 6.17
N LEU A 340 -0.58 23.75 6.37
CA LEU A 340 -1.89 24.29 6.76
C LEU A 340 -2.49 23.49 7.91
N LEU A 341 -3.01 24.19 8.89
CA LEU A 341 -3.74 23.63 10.03
C LEU A 341 -5.14 24.29 10.11
N THR A 342 -6.17 23.48 10.01
CA THR A 342 -7.55 23.94 10.14
C THR A 342 -8.24 23.36 11.36
N ARG A 343 -9.34 23.99 11.79
CA ARG A 343 -10.20 23.57 12.88
C ARG A 343 -11.65 23.57 12.42
N VAL A 344 -12.43 22.62 12.92
CA VAL A 344 -13.87 22.52 12.64
C VAL A 344 -14.56 21.85 13.82
N THR A 345 -15.86 22.15 14.04
CA THR A 345 -16.67 21.42 15.02
C THR A 345 -17.03 20.03 14.50
N ALA A 346 -17.23 19.06 15.40
CA ALA A 346 -17.72 17.74 15.02
C ALA A 346 -19.05 17.81 14.28
N SER A 347 -19.95 18.71 14.67
CA SER A 347 -21.24 18.94 14.00
C SER A 347 -21.08 19.34 12.54
N ASP A 348 -20.29 20.39 12.26
CA ASP A 348 -20.07 20.87 10.87
C ASP A 348 -19.33 19.80 10.03
N TRP A 349 -18.38 19.07 10.63
CA TRP A 349 -17.67 17.99 9.95
C TRP A 349 -18.60 16.84 9.57
N LEU A 350 -19.51 16.41 10.47
CA LEU A 350 -20.47 15.35 10.22
C LEU A 350 -21.46 15.69 9.10
N GLU A 351 -21.84 16.96 8.98
CA GLU A 351 -22.75 17.45 7.93
C GLU A 351 -22.10 17.57 6.57
N ASN A 352 -20.76 17.72 6.48
CA ASN A 352 -20.05 18.03 5.24
C ASN A 352 -19.07 16.95 4.81
N LYS A 353 -19.49 16.07 3.92
CA LYS A 353 -18.68 14.96 3.38
C LYS A 353 -17.39 15.39 2.64
N LEU A 354 -17.29 16.63 2.19
CA LEU A 354 -16.06 17.14 1.59
C LEU A 354 -14.90 17.17 2.59
N LEU A 355 -15.19 17.42 3.88
CA LEU A 355 -14.21 17.45 4.97
C LEU A 355 -13.67 16.05 5.36
N HIS A 356 -14.31 14.97 4.88
CA HIS A 356 -13.87 13.59 5.11
C HIS A 356 -12.78 13.14 4.12
N GLN A 357 -12.53 13.93 3.06
CA GLN A 357 -11.65 13.53 1.98
C GLN A 357 -10.19 13.89 2.26
N GLU A 358 -9.29 13.02 1.84
CA GLU A 358 -7.85 13.28 1.90
C GLU A 358 -7.46 14.56 1.14
N ASN A 359 -6.59 15.37 1.75
CA ASN A 359 -5.81 16.40 1.05
C ASN A 359 -4.34 15.99 1.07
N PHE A 360 -3.82 15.52 -0.06
CA PHE A 360 -2.49 14.95 -0.18
C PHE A 360 -1.42 16.05 -0.24
N GLY A 361 -0.81 16.31 0.91
CA GLY A 361 0.15 17.39 1.15
C GLY A 361 0.17 17.77 2.63
N PRO A 362 0.88 18.83 3.04
CA PRO A 362 1.09 19.21 4.43
C PRO A 362 -0.15 19.93 5.03
N TYR A 363 -1.28 19.23 5.06
CA TYR A 363 -2.57 19.66 5.60
C TYR A 363 -3.04 18.70 6.69
N THR A 364 -3.52 19.25 7.79
CA THR A 364 -4.23 18.50 8.84
C THR A 364 -5.39 19.34 9.41
N GLN A 365 -6.43 18.65 9.91
CA GLN A 365 -7.62 19.27 10.44
C GLN A 365 -7.92 18.79 11.86
N ILE A 366 -8.15 19.71 12.78
CA ILE A 366 -8.60 19.43 14.15
C ILE A 366 -10.13 19.43 14.17
N ILE A 367 -10.71 18.31 14.59
CA ILE A 367 -12.15 18.14 14.80
C ILE A 367 -12.42 18.24 16.31
N VAL A 368 -13.19 19.24 16.71
CA VAL A 368 -13.52 19.49 18.12
C VAL A 368 -14.90 18.91 18.45
N CYS A 369 -14.92 17.93 19.34
CA CYS A 369 -16.14 17.29 19.86
C CYS A 369 -16.53 17.92 21.20
N LYS A 370 -17.80 18.23 21.41
CA LYS A 370 -18.31 18.77 22.67
C LYS A 370 -18.23 17.76 23.80
N ASN A 371 -18.34 16.47 23.47
CA ASN A 371 -18.37 15.38 24.44
C ASN A 371 -18.04 14.06 23.80
N TYR A 372 -17.95 13.00 24.62
CA TYR A 372 -17.62 11.65 24.17
C TYR A 372 -18.64 11.06 23.17
N ALA A 373 -19.92 11.42 23.28
CA ALA A 373 -20.93 10.95 22.34
C ALA A 373 -20.70 11.51 20.92
N GLU A 374 -20.36 12.80 20.79
CA GLU A 374 -19.96 13.36 19.50
C GLU A 374 -18.67 12.71 18.94
N LEU A 375 -17.69 12.41 19.81
CA LEU A 375 -16.47 11.72 19.41
C LEU A 375 -16.78 10.33 18.84
N LEU A 376 -17.71 9.58 19.45
CA LEU A 376 -18.19 8.30 18.91
C LEU A 376 -18.91 8.48 17.57
N LEU A 377 -19.74 9.52 17.40
CA LEU A 377 -20.40 9.81 16.13
C LEU A 377 -19.37 10.10 15.02
N VAL A 378 -18.31 10.85 15.32
CA VAL A 378 -17.21 11.07 14.37
C VAL A 378 -16.54 9.74 13.99
N ALA A 379 -16.24 8.86 14.96
CA ALA A 379 -15.66 7.55 14.72
C ALA A 379 -16.58 6.65 13.86
N GLN A 380 -17.90 6.69 14.09
CA GLN A 380 -18.89 5.96 13.31
C GLN A 380 -19.01 6.47 11.87
N ALA A 381 -18.84 7.77 11.65
CA ALA A 381 -18.94 8.42 10.34
C ALA A 381 -17.69 8.25 9.47
N LEU A 382 -16.57 7.80 10.05
CA LEU A 382 -15.36 7.51 9.26
C LEU A 382 -15.63 6.38 8.25
N GLU A 383 -15.12 6.56 7.06
CA GLU A 383 -14.96 5.49 6.08
C GLU A 383 -13.77 4.60 6.42
N GLY A 384 -13.46 3.59 5.61
CA GLY A 384 -12.28 2.75 5.80
C GLY A 384 -10.98 3.54 5.66
N GLN A 385 -10.01 3.24 6.52
CA GLN A 385 -8.73 3.92 6.68
C GLN A 385 -7.57 2.92 6.62
N LEU A 386 -6.38 3.36 6.24
CA LEU A 386 -5.16 2.57 6.40
C LEU A 386 -4.80 2.44 7.88
N THR A 387 -4.88 3.55 8.60
CA THR A 387 -4.57 3.58 10.04
C THR A 387 -5.60 4.36 10.82
N CYS A 388 -5.82 3.96 12.08
CA CYS A 388 -6.39 4.81 13.13
C CYS A 388 -5.40 4.86 14.29
N THR A 389 -5.27 6.01 14.94
CA THR A 389 -4.41 6.16 16.12
C THR A 389 -5.25 6.56 17.32
N LEU A 390 -4.98 5.94 18.47
CA LEU A 390 -5.53 6.31 19.76
C LEU A 390 -4.39 6.83 20.64
N MET A 391 -4.42 8.11 20.97
CA MET A 391 -3.58 8.75 22.00
C MET A 391 -4.35 8.75 23.30
N ALA A 392 -3.99 7.88 24.23
CA ALA A 392 -4.74 7.66 25.47
C ALA A 392 -3.84 7.15 26.59
N THR A 393 -4.25 7.34 27.83
CA THR A 393 -3.74 6.55 28.94
C THR A 393 -4.28 5.12 28.87
N VAL A 394 -3.65 4.17 29.56
CA VAL A 394 -4.18 2.80 29.63
C VAL A 394 -5.55 2.77 30.32
N SER A 395 -5.78 3.66 31.27
CA SER A 395 -7.08 3.81 31.97
C SER A 395 -8.17 4.26 31.01
N GLU A 396 -7.92 5.33 30.24
CA GLU A 396 -8.85 5.84 29.22
C GLU A 396 -9.16 4.78 28.14
N ALA A 397 -8.13 4.06 27.67
CA ALA A 397 -8.32 3.02 26.68
C ALA A 397 -9.22 1.88 27.20
N LYS A 398 -9.04 1.49 28.47
CA LYS A 398 -9.91 0.50 29.12
C LYS A 398 -11.35 1.00 29.24
N ALA A 399 -11.56 2.29 29.54
CA ALA A 399 -12.88 2.91 29.63
C ALA A 399 -13.53 3.14 28.25
N SER A 400 -12.73 3.24 27.17
CA SER A 400 -13.19 3.59 25.82
C SER A 400 -13.32 2.38 24.88
N GLN A 401 -13.75 1.23 25.38
CA GLN A 401 -13.85 0.00 24.59
C GLN A 401 -14.81 0.11 23.39
N GLU A 402 -15.84 0.96 23.50
CA GLU A 402 -16.75 1.22 22.38
C GLU A 402 -16.04 1.95 21.24
N LEU A 403 -15.26 2.98 21.56
CA LEU A 403 -14.43 3.68 20.56
C LEU A 403 -13.45 2.70 19.89
N ILE A 404 -12.73 1.91 20.68
CA ILE A 404 -11.76 0.95 20.15
C ILE A 404 -12.42 0.00 19.15
N ARG A 405 -13.59 -0.60 19.50
CA ARG A 405 -14.33 -1.47 18.58
C ARG A 405 -14.76 -0.78 17.29
N LEU A 406 -15.11 0.49 17.34
CA LEU A 406 -15.42 1.27 16.14
C LEU A 406 -14.17 1.45 15.26
N LEU A 407 -13.02 1.78 15.88
CA LEU A 407 -11.76 1.98 15.15
C LEU A 407 -11.24 0.68 14.52
N GLU A 408 -11.38 -0.46 15.21
CA GLU A 408 -11.04 -1.79 14.67
C GLU A 408 -11.80 -2.11 13.37
N GLN A 409 -13.03 -1.62 13.24
CA GLN A 409 -13.83 -1.80 12.02
C GLN A 409 -13.47 -0.80 10.91
N ARG A 410 -12.70 0.22 11.20
CA ARG A 410 -12.41 1.33 10.28
C ARG A 410 -10.98 1.31 9.74
N CYS A 411 -10.06 0.54 10.28
CA CYS A 411 -8.66 0.59 9.83
C CYS A 411 -8.02 -0.78 9.69
N GLY A 412 -6.93 -0.82 8.91
CA GLY A 412 -6.08 -2.00 8.82
C GLY A 412 -5.04 -2.06 9.92
N ARG A 413 -4.62 -0.90 10.47
CA ARG A 413 -3.64 -0.81 11.54
C ARG A 413 -4.10 0.16 12.62
N LEU A 414 -4.33 -0.37 13.82
CA LEU A 414 -4.67 0.44 15.00
C LEU A 414 -3.39 0.72 15.80
N ILE A 415 -3.10 2.00 16.05
CA ILE A 415 -1.87 2.48 16.68
C ILE A 415 -2.20 3.05 18.05
N PHE A 416 -1.37 2.74 19.05
CA PHE A 416 -1.50 3.28 20.40
C PHE A 416 -0.31 4.18 20.73
N ASN A 417 -0.58 5.44 21.09
CA ASN A 417 0.42 6.44 21.50
C ASN A 417 1.61 6.60 20.53
N GLY A 418 1.35 6.56 19.23
CA GLY A 418 2.34 6.72 18.19
C GLY A 418 1.82 7.55 17.01
N VAL A 419 2.67 7.84 16.05
CA VAL A 419 2.27 8.52 14.81
C VAL A 419 2.04 7.51 13.68
N PRO A 420 1.11 7.76 12.76
CA PRO A 420 0.77 6.79 11.71
C PRO A 420 1.82 6.70 10.59
N THR A 421 2.66 7.72 10.41
CA THR A 421 3.72 7.74 9.40
C THR A 421 4.78 6.67 9.67
N GLY A 422 5.20 5.99 8.60
CA GLY A 422 6.13 4.85 8.68
C GLY A 422 5.42 3.50 8.65
N VAL A 423 5.97 2.58 7.86
CA VAL A 423 5.45 1.22 7.66
C VAL A 423 6.62 0.26 7.64
N GLU A 424 6.73 -0.57 8.67
CA GLU A 424 7.74 -1.62 8.77
C GLU A 424 7.46 -2.78 7.81
N VAL A 425 8.51 -3.39 7.27
CA VAL A 425 8.40 -4.60 6.47
C VAL A 425 8.60 -5.82 7.36
N CYS A 426 7.50 -6.37 7.85
CA CYS A 426 7.53 -7.57 8.69
C CYS A 426 6.26 -8.41 8.48
N LYS A 427 6.27 -9.65 8.98
CA LYS A 427 5.15 -10.58 8.80
C LYS A 427 3.84 -10.09 9.43
N SER A 428 3.94 -9.40 10.57
CA SER A 428 2.76 -8.89 11.31
C SER A 428 2.23 -7.56 10.77
N MET A 429 2.88 -6.95 9.79
CA MET A 429 2.40 -5.70 9.20
C MET A 429 1.20 -5.96 8.30
N HIS A 430 0.14 -5.21 8.54
CA HIS A 430 -0.98 -5.10 7.62
C HIS A 430 -1.08 -3.65 7.13
N HIS A 431 -0.58 -3.40 5.91
CA HIS A 431 -0.72 -2.12 5.22
C HIS A 431 -1.85 -2.23 4.21
N GLY A 432 -3.04 -1.92 4.66
CA GLY A 432 -4.31 -2.07 3.99
C GLY A 432 -5.41 -1.51 4.87
N GLY A 433 -6.67 -1.86 4.61
CA GLY A 433 -7.82 -1.44 5.41
C GLY A 433 -9.14 -1.62 4.67
N PRO A 434 -10.28 -1.36 5.32
CA PRO A 434 -11.59 -1.43 4.68
C PRO A 434 -11.72 -0.40 3.54
N PHE A 435 -12.63 -0.68 2.60
CA PHE A 435 -12.96 0.30 1.55
C PHE A 435 -13.43 1.64 2.17
N PRO A 436 -12.96 2.80 1.69
CA PRO A 436 -12.24 3.05 0.44
C PRO A 436 -10.71 3.05 0.56
N ALA A 437 -10.11 2.72 1.72
CA ALA A 437 -8.65 2.69 1.83
C ALA A 437 -8.03 1.62 0.91
N THR A 438 -8.69 0.45 0.79
CA THR A 438 -8.33 -0.57 -0.21
C THR A 438 -9.58 -1.16 -0.86
N THR A 439 -9.39 -1.84 -1.98
CA THR A 439 -10.46 -2.59 -2.65
C THR A 439 -10.73 -3.96 -2.03
N ASP A 440 -9.78 -4.50 -1.26
CA ASP A 440 -9.92 -5.78 -0.56
C ASP A 440 -9.19 -5.74 0.79
N SER A 441 -9.96 -5.63 1.87
CA SER A 441 -9.44 -5.50 3.24
C SER A 441 -8.77 -6.76 3.80
N ARG A 442 -8.88 -7.90 3.14
CA ARG A 442 -8.27 -9.18 3.56
C ARG A 442 -6.77 -9.20 3.33
N PHE A 443 -6.25 -8.32 2.46
CA PHE A 443 -4.87 -8.33 2.03
C PHE A 443 -4.20 -6.99 2.27
N GLY A 444 -2.91 -7.03 2.64
CA GLY A 444 -2.05 -5.87 2.76
C GLY A 444 -1.03 -5.81 1.62
N ALA A 445 -0.53 -4.61 1.32
CA ALA A 445 0.49 -4.39 0.29
C ALA A 445 1.92 -4.61 0.80
N VAL A 446 2.13 -4.81 2.10
CA VAL A 446 3.45 -4.93 2.76
C VAL A 446 3.49 -6.14 3.66
N GLY A 447 4.67 -6.76 3.76
CA GLY A 447 4.91 -7.97 4.53
C GLY A 447 4.67 -9.25 3.74
N ALA A 448 5.14 -10.39 4.28
CA ALA A 448 5.15 -11.69 3.59
C ALA A 448 3.76 -12.13 3.07
N ASP A 449 2.70 -11.77 3.77
CA ASP A 449 1.33 -12.12 3.39
C ASP A 449 0.83 -11.39 2.13
N ALA A 450 1.55 -10.36 1.65
CA ALA A 450 1.22 -9.71 0.38
C ALA A 450 1.29 -10.67 -0.84
N ILE A 451 2.03 -11.77 -0.75
CA ILE A 451 2.07 -12.85 -1.75
C ILE A 451 0.67 -13.43 -1.98
N LYS A 452 -0.16 -13.50 -0.93
CA LYS A 452 -1.50 -14.10 -0.97
C LYS A 452 -2.48 -13.38 -1.90
N ARG A 453 -2.19 -12.14 -2.27
CA ARG A 453 -3.00 -11.39 -3.25
C ARG A 453 -3.03 -12.03 -4.64
N PHE A 454 -1.97 -12.75 -5.01
CA PHE A 454 -1.73 -13.22 -6.38
C PHE A 454 -1.83 -14.73 -6.52
N ILE A 455 -2.45 -15.40 -5.55
CA ILE A 455 -2.65 -16.85 -5.54
C ILE A 455 -4.14 -17.19 -5.35
N ARG A 456 -4.48 -18.43 -5.71
CA ARG A 456 -5.79 -19.01 -5.47
C ARG A 456 -5.68 -20.47 -5.05
N PRO A 457 -6.64 -21.02 -4.31
CA PRO A 457 -6.62 -22.42 -3.94
C PRO A 457 -6.91 -23.34 -5.14
N LEU A 458 -6.26 -24.52 -5.12
CA LEU A 458 -6.56 -25.66 -5.97
C LEU A 458 -6.60 -26.91 -5.10
N ALA A 459 -7.68 -27.67 -5.18
CA ALA A 459 -7.82 -28.96 -4.51
C ALA A 459 -7.73 -30.11 -5.51
N TYR A 460 -6.96 -31.15 -5.15
CA TYR A 460 -6.87 -32.43 -5.84
C TYR A 460 -7.70 -33.47 -5.06
N GLN A 461 -8.56 -34.19 -5.75
CA GLN A 461 -9.34 -35.27 -5.15
C GLN A 461 -9.00 -36.60 -5.79
N ASN A 462 -8.51 -37.57 -5.01
CA ASN A 462 -8.09 -38.90 -5.47
C ASN A 462 -7.05 -38.83 -6.61
N TRP A 463 -6.14 -37.82 -6.58
CA TRP A 463 -5.11 -37.62 -7.59
C TRP A 463 -3.93 -38.57 -7.35
N PRO A 464 -3.33 -39.17 -8.42
CA PRO A 464 -2.16 -40.02 -8.28
C PRO A 464 -0.99 -39.30 -7.62
N GLU A 465 -0.32 -39.95 -6.67
CA GLU A 465 0.79 -39.34 -5.88
C GLU A 465 1.90 -38.77 -6.77
N GLU A 466 2.29 -39.53 -7.80
CA GLU A 466 3.38 -39.16 -8.71
C GLU A 466 3.10 -37.94 -9.60
N LEU A 467 1.85 -37.51 -9.67
CA LEU A 467 1.42 -36.31 -10.42
C LEU A 467 1.20 -35.10 -9.53
N LEU A 468 1.35 -35.24 -8.23
CA LEU A 468 1.23 -34.15 -7.26
C LEU A 468 2.54 -33.38 -7.10
N PRO A 469 2.50 -32.08 -6.79
CA PRO A 469 3.68 -31.37 -6.29
C PRO A 469 4.31 -32.12 -5.13
N ASP A 470 5.65 -32.12 -5.05
CA ASP A 470 6.41 -32.88 -4.07
C ASP A 470 5.88 -32.65 -2.64
N TYR A 471 5.65 -31.41 -2.23
CA TYR A 471 5.16 -31.06 -0.89
C TYR A 471 3.70 -31.51 -0.59
N LEU A 472 2.98 -32.05 -1.58
CA LEU A 472 1.66 -32.68 -1.37
C LEU A 472 1.74 -34.21 -1.39
N GLN A 473 2.89 -34.78 -1.70
CA GLN A 473 3.07 -36.25 -1.69
C GLN A 473 3.21 -36.75 -0.24
N ASP A 474 2.66 -37.94 0.03
CA ASP A 474 2.63 -38.49 1.40
C ASP A 474 4.02 -38.74 1.97
N ASN A 475 4.95 -39.20 1.13
CA ASN A 475 6.33 -39.53 1.50
C ASN A 475 7.34 -38.40 1.25
N SER A 476 6.86 -37.16 1.01
CA SER A 476 7.74 -36.02 0.79
C SER A 476 8.58 -35.69 2.02
N LEU A 477 9.87 -35.43 1.79
CA LEU A 477 10.82 -34.95 2.80
C LEU A 477 10.94 -33.41 2.78
N THR A 478 9.94 -32.73 2.24
CA THR A 478 9.94 -31.26 2.13
C THR A 478 9.99 -30.60 3.51
N SER A 479 10.67 -29.46 3.58
CA SER A 479 10.61 -28.56 4.75
C SER A 479 9.43 -27.58 4.69
N ILE A 480 8.61 -27.64 3.64
CA ILE A 480 7.44 -26.77 3.49
C ILE A 480 6.38 -27.22 4.50
N PRO A 481 5.90 -26.29 5.36
CA PRO A 481 4.84 -26.60 6.32
C PRO A 481 3.55 -27.02 5.62
N ARG A 482 2.95 -28.09 6.14
CA ARG A 482 1.68 -28.61 5.63
C ARG A 482 0.77 -29.06 6.75
N TYR A 483 -0.50 -29.06 6.50
CA TYR A 483 -1.51 -29.58 7.41
C TYR A 483 -1.88 -30.99 6.99
N ARG A 484 -1.80 -31.95 7.92
CA ARG A 484 -2.36 -33.28 7.71
C ARG A 484 -3.49 -33.51 8.70
N ASN A 485 -4.70 -33.70 8.17
CA ASN A 485 -5.92 -33.86 8.97
C ASN A 485 -6.08 -32.74 10.02
N GLY A 486 -5.75 -31.48 9.64
CA GLY A 486 -5.84 -30.31 10.49
C GLY A 486 -4.66 -30.09 11.44
N VAL A 487 -3.67 -30.98 11.46
CA VAL A 487 -2.45 -30.86 12.30
C VAL A 487 -1.29 -30.41 11.41
N ILE A 488 -0.50 -29.45 11.87
CA ILE A 488 0.68 -28.97 11.16
C ILE A 488 1.83 -29.96 11.28
N GLU A 489 2.49 -30.26 10.15
CA GLU A 489 3.69 -31.10 10.04
C GLU A 489 4.88 -30.24 9.56
#